data_f4dce8e42772004e8ac74709735c4df4
#
_entry.id   f4dce8e42772004e8ac74709735c4df4
#
_cell.length_a   1.000
_cell.length_b   1.000
_cell.length_c   1.000
_cell.angle_alpha   90.00
_cell.angle_beta   90.00
_cell.angle_gamma   90.00
#
_symmetry.space_group_name_H-M   'P 1'
#
loop_
_entity.id
_entity.type
_entity.pdbx_description
1 polymer ?
#
loop_
_entity_poly.entity_id
_entity_poly.type
_entity_poly.pdbx_seq_one_letter_code
_entity_poly.pdbx_strand_id
1 'polypeptide(L)'
;YTECIIYLFERPQNICDNRFNKGISIVENERQQPIVMTMVPPIQLFIEGMKLYLNDDLRCSGLMQAKRSEMVYLLNCYYPIKELAAFYAPIYRYSHSFQYFVMQNYQKAKDVETFAQLGGYSVPTFRRIFKDTFGEPAYQWMLKRKCQDIHNDLIMTELSISEICYKYGFESLSNFSHFCRANFGQSPRSVRSLKDENT
;
A
#
# COMPACT_ATOMS: atom_id res chain seq x y z
N TYR A 1 20.31 14.02 -14.00
CA TYR A 1 19.52 14.31 -12.79
C TYR A 1 20.44 14.11 -11.59
N THR A 2 20.63 15.14 -10.78
CA THR A 2 21.53 15.11 -9.61
C THR A 2 20.81 14.68 -8.32
N GLU A 3 19.48 14.70 -8.30
CA GLU A 3 18.68 14.36 -7.12
C GLU A 3 17.28 13.90 -7.53
N CYS A 4 16.77 12.83 -6.88
CA CYS A 4 15.41 12.34 -7.06
C CYS A 4 14.75 12.22 -5.69
N ILE A 5 13.60 12.86 -5.52
CA ILE A 5 12.79 12.76 -4.31
C ILE A 5 11.48 12.05 -4.67
N ILE A 6 11.18 10.95 -3.98
CA ILE A 6 9.95 10.19 -4.18
C ILE A 6 8.99 10.48 -3.04
N TYR A 7 7.82 11.06 -3.38
CA TYR A 7 6.71 11.21 -2.46
C TYR A 7 5.67 10.15 -2.73
N LEU A 8 5.29 9.40 -1.69
CA LEU A 8 4.20 8.45 -1.75
C LEU A 8 2.93 9.11 -1.20
N PHE A 9 1.91 9.21 -2.05
CA PHE A 9 0.60 9.72 -1.67
C PHE A 9 -0.39 8.57 -1.57
N GLU A 10 -1.07 8.45 -0.43
CA GLU A 10 -2.34 7.73 -0.37
C GLU A 10 -3.44 8.59 -1.01
N ARG A 11 -4.51 7.94 -1.50
CA ARG A 11 -5.66 8.66 -2.05
C ARG A 11 -6.13 9.72 -1.06
N PRO A 12 -6.17 11.00 -1.43
CA PRO A 12 -6.69 12.03 -0.56
C PRO A 12 -8.18 11.79 -0.35
N GLN A 13 -8.60 11.55 0.89
CA GLN A 13 -10.00 11.27 1.22
C GLN A 13 -10.92 12.51 1.11
N ASN A 14 -10.37 13.72 0.89
CA ASN A 14 -11.09 15.00 0.99
C ASN A 14 -10.89 15.94 -0.21
N ILE A 15 -10.51 15.44 -1.37
CA ILE A 15 -10.61 16.27 -2.57
C ILE A 15 -12.09 16.40 -2.93
N CYS A 16 -12.56 17.61 -3.29
CA CYS A 16 -13.88 17.81 -3.85
C CYS A 16 -14.12 16.81 -5.00
N ASP A 17 -14.72 15.68 -4.68
CA ASP A 17 -14.91 14.52 -5.56
C ASP A 17 -15.53 14.89 -6.91
N ASN A 18 -16.42 15.90 -6.92
CA ASN A 18 -17.08 16.37 -8.15
C ASN A 18 -16.14 17.04 -9.16
N ARG A 19 -15.11 17.75 -8.71
CA ARG A 19 -14.18 18.42 -9.60
C ARG A 19 -13.16 17.46 -10.19
N PHE A 20 -12.73 16.51 -9.37
CA PHE A 20 -11.78 15.47 -9.74
C PHE A 20 -12.43 14.42 -10.66
N ASN A 21 -13.63 13.94 -10.33
CA ASN A 21 -14.36 12.96 -11.14
C ASN A 21 -14.72 13.49 -12.53
N LYS A 22 -15.07 14.78 -12.66
CA LYS A 22 -15.26 15.43 -13.97
C LYS A 22 -13.99 15.48 -14.80
N GLY A 23 -12.82 15.68 -14.15
CA GLY A 23 -11.53 15.69 -14.83
C GLY A 23 -11.13 14.31 -15.35
N ILE A 24 -11.37 13.25 -14.56
CA ILE A 24 -11.00 11.88 -14.93
C ILE A 24 -11.83 11.34 -16.08
N SER A 25 -13.13 11.62 -16.13
CA SER A 25 -13.99 11.18 -17.25
C SER A 25 -13.52 11.73 -18.62
N ILE A 26 -12.78 12.83 -18.63
CA ILE A 26 -12.20 13.42 -19.85
C ILE A 26 -10.94 12.64 -20.29
N VAL A 27 -10.24 12.02 -19.35
CA VAL A 27 -8.91 11.41 -19.55
C VAL A 27 -8.99 9.89 -19.81
N GLU A 28 -10.14 9.25 -19.53
CA GLU A 28 -10.31 7.79 -19.66
C GLU A 28 -10.08 7.24 -21.06
N ASN A 29 -10.19 8.07 -22.10
CA ASN A 29 -10.11 7.65 -23.50
C ASN A 29 -8.74 7.84 -24.17
N GLU A 30 -7.75 8.41 -23.49
CA GLU A 30 -6.44 8.65 -24.09
C GLU A 30 -5.35 7.74 -23.50
N ARG A 31 -4.57 7.06 -24.36
CA ARG A 31 -3.33 6.39 -23.99
C ARG A 31 -2.32 7.46 -23.57
N GLN A 32 -2.16 7.69 -22.27
CA GLN A 32 -1.29 8.74 -21.80
C GLN A 32 0.10 8.24 -21.44
N GLN A 33 1.11 8.96 -21.92
CA GLN A 33 2.47 8.91 -21.43
C GLN A 33 2.53 9.57 -20.02
N PRO A 34 3.55 9.25 -19.20
CA PRO A 34 3.76 9.94 -17.94
C PRO A 34 3.77 11.45 -18.13
N ILE A 35 2.96 12.16 -17.37
CA ILE A 35 2.90 13.62 -17.45
C ILE A 35 3.99 14.21 -16.59
N VAL A 36 4.78 15.10 -17.18
CA VAL A 36 5.72 15.95 -16.48
C VAL A 36 5.06 17.32 -16.30
N MET A 37 4.77 17.67 -15.06
CA MET A 37 4.19 18.97 -14.71
C MET A 37 5.32 20.00 -14.50
N THR A 38 5.15 21.21 -15.01
CA THR A 38 6.09 22.29 -14.77
C THR A 38 6.04 22.70 -13.31
N MET A 39 7.18 22.73 -12.62
CA MET A 39 7.25 23.11 -11.21
C MET A 39 6.99 24.61 -11.05
N VAL A 40 5.97 24.94 -10.27
CA VAL A 40 5.66 26.32 -9.90
C VAL A 40 6.32 26.70 -8.56
N PRO A 41 6.63 28.00 -8.32
CA PRO A 41 7.36 28.41 -7.12
C PRO A 41 6.78 27.94 -5.78
N PRO A 42 5.44 27.95 -5.55
CA PRO A 42 4.88 27.42 -4.30
C PRO A 42 5.14 25.92 -4.07
N ILE A 43 5.15 25.12 -5.12
CA ILE A 43 5.48 23.69 -5.04
C ILE A 43 6.98 23.52 -4.74
N GLN A 44 7.82 24.34 -5.36
CA GLN A 44 9.26 24.32 -5.07
C GLN A 44 9.55 24.64 -3.61
N LEU A 45 8.97 25.71 -3.05
CA LEU A 45 9.11 26.09 -1.65
C LEU A 45 8.61 24.98 -0.71
N PHE A 46 7.50 24.35 -1.06
CA PHE A 46 7.00 23.19 -0.30
C PHE A 46 8.02 22.06 -0.25
N ILE A 47 8.61 21.71 -1.40
CA ILE A 47 9.61 20.63 -1.50
C ILE A 47 10.87 20.98 -0.70
N GLU A 48 11.34 22.22 -0.79
CA GLU A 48 12.51 22.70 -0.03
C GLU A 48 12.23 22.61 1.48
N GLY A 49 11.05 23.06 1.93
CA GLY A 49 10.62 22.91 3.32
C GLY A 49 10.57 21.47 3.78
N MET A 50 10.05 20.55 2.94
CA MET A 50 10.04 19.12 3.26
C MET A 50 11.44 18.52 3.39
N LYS A 51 12.41 18.96 2.56
CA LYS A 51 13.81 18.55 2.70
C LYS A 51 14.39 18.93 4.06
N LEU A 52 14.13 20.17 4.53
CA LEU A 52 14.58 20.61 5.84
C LEU A 52 14.01 19.74 6.96
N TYR A 53 12.70 19.47 6.95
CA TYR A 53 12.08 18.60 7.96
C TYR A 53 12.68 17.19 7.98
N LEU A 54 12.96 16.62 6.80
CA LEU A 54 13.57 15.29 6.70
C LEU A 54 15.02 15.27 7.19
N ASN A 55 15.78 16.33 6.93
CA ASN A 55 17.15 16.48 7.42
C ASN A 55 17.20 16.62 8.95
N ASP A 56 16.20 17.30 9.54
CA ASP A 56 16.05 17.46 10.99
C ASP A 56 15.36 16.25 11.66
N ASP A 57 15.13 15.17 10.91
CA ASP A 57 14.43 13.95 11.34
C ASP A 57 12.99 14.18 11.89
N LEU A 58 12.34 15.26 11.45
CA LEU A 58 10.97 15.60 11.82
C LEU A 58 9.96 14.77 11.02
N ARG A 59 9.65 13.57 11.54
CA ARG A 59 8.79 12.57 10.86
C ARG A 59 7.49 12.27 11.61
N CYS A 60 7.03 13.15 12.51
CA CYS A 60 5.80 12.86 13.24
C CYS A 60 4.59 12.79 12.30
N SER A 61 3.69 11.85 12.58
CA SER A 61 2.54 11.52 11.72
C SER A 61 1.63 12.73 11.49
N GLY A 62 1.41 13.58 12.51
CA GLY A 62 0.59 14.78 12.41
C GLY A 62 1.18 15.81 11.43
N LEU A 63 2.50 16.07 11.50
CA LEU A 63 3.17 16.94 10.56
C LEU A 63 3.09 16.42 9.13
N MET A 64 3.35 15.11 8.94
CA MET A 64 3.29 14.51 7.61
C MET A 64 1.87 14.54 7.03
N GLN A 65 0.84 14.37 7.85
CA GLN A 65 -0.55 14.48 7.41
C GLN A 65 -0.91 15.92 7.03
N ALA A 66 -0.50 16.92 7.80
CA ALA A 66 -0.71 18.33 7.47
C ALA A 66 0.00 18.70 6.15
N LYS A 67 1.25 18.27 5.98
CA LYS A 67 2.02 18.49 4.75
C LYS A 67 1.43 17.78 3.52
N ARG A 68 0.87 16.60 3.70
CA ARG A 68 0.12 15.92 2.64
C ARG A 68 -1.09 16.75 2.19
N SER A 69 -1.87 17.27 3.13
CA SER A 69 -3.01 18.11 2.85
C SER A 69 -2.61 19.40 2.14
N GLU A 70 -1.54 20.06 2.60
CA GLU A 70 -0.99 21.27 1.98
C GLU A 70 -0.61 21.01 0.51
N MET A 71 0.12 19.94 0.21
CA MET A 71 0.51 19.59 -1.17
C MET A 71 -0.73 19.40 -2.07
N VAL A 72 -1.76 18.72 -1.57
CA VAL A 72 -3.01 18.53 -2.32
C VAL A 72 -3.67 19.87 -2.64
N TYR A 73 -3.74 20.79 -1.70
CA TYR A 73 -4.28 22.13 -1.94
C TYR A 73 -3.42 22.92 -2.93
N LEU A 74 -2.11 22.91 -2.80
CA LEU A 74 -1.19 23.58 -3.74
C LEU A 74 -1.39 23.03 -5.17
N LEU A 75 -1.42 21.73 -5.34
CA LEU A 75 -1.67 21.13 -6.66
C LEU A 75 -3.01 21.60 -7.25
N ASN A 76 -4.09 21.60 -6.46
CA ASN A 76 -5.40 22.00 -6.92
C ASN A 76 -5.52 23.51 -7.21
N CYS A 77 -4.72 24.34 -6.56
CA CYS A 77 -4.74 25.80 -6.75
C CYS A 77 -3.93 26.25 -7.98
N TYR A 78 -2.80 25.60 -8.24
CA TYR A 78 -1.82 26.09 -9.20
C TYR A 78 -1.84 25.37 -10.56
N TYR A 79 -2.49 24.19 -10.68
CA TYR A 79 -2.55 23.48 -11.94
C TYR A 79 -3.97 23.38 -12.49
N PRO A 80 -4.12 23.45 -13.83
CA PRO A 80 -5.39 23.22 -14.50
C PRO A 80 -5.94 21.82 -14.23
N ILE A 81 -7.26 21.70 -14.15
CA ILE A 81 -7.92 20.42 -13.84
C ILE A 81 -7.57 19.31 -14.82
N LYS A 82 -7.34 19.65 -16.10
CA LYS A 82 -6.95 18.67 -17.14
C LYS A 82 -5.58 18.06 -16.85
N GLU A 83 -4.61 18.89 -16.45
CA GLU A 83 -3.26 18.44 -16.09
C GLU A 83 -3.28 17.58 -14.84
N LEU A 84 -4.02 18.01 -13.82
CA LEU A 84 -4.20 17.23 -12.59
C LEU A 84 -4.91 15.90 -12.84
N ALA A 85 -5.96 15.88 -13.64
CA ALA A 85 -6.65 14.65 -13.99
C ALA A 85 -5.72 13.66 -14.69
N ALA A 86 -4.90 14.13 -15.61
CA ALA A 86 -3.92 13.32 -16.29
C ALA A 86 -2.79 12.85 -15.35
N PHE A 87 -2.32 13.72 -14.44
CA PHE A 87 -1.33 13.37 -13.41
C PHE A 87 -1.86 12.29 -12.46
N TYR A 88 -3.12 12.39 -12.03
CA TYR A 88 -3.73 11.42 -11.13
C TYR A 88 -4.31 10.18 -11.83
N ALA A 89 -4.49 10.19 -13.15
CA ALA A 89 -5.10 9.08 -13.89
C ALA A 89 -4.44 7.72 -13.64
N PRO A 90 -3.10 7.58 -13.55
CA PRO A 90 -2.47 6.30 -13.22
C PRO A 90 -2.86 5.80 -11.82
N ILE A 91 -2.92 6.71 -10.83
CA ILE A 91 -3.29 6.38 -9.44
C ILE A 91 -4.78 6.00 -9.38
N TYR A 92 -5.63 6.72 -10.10
CA TYR A 92 -7.06 6.43 -10.15
C TYR A 92 -7.34 5.07 -10.80
N ARG A 93 -6.71 4.77 -11.94
CA ARG A 93 -6.81 3.45 -12.59
C ARG A 93 -6.33 2.34 -11.66
N TYR A 94 -5.22 2.55 -10.96
CA TYR A 94 -4.73 1.60 -9.97
C TYR A 94 -5.73 1.40 -8.83
N SER A 95 -6.31 2.48 -8.28
CA SER A 95 -7.27 2.40 -7.17
C SER A 95 -8.59 1.67 -7.51
N HIS A 96 -8.95 1.58 -8.80
CA HIS A 96 -10.08 0.81 -9.31
C HIS A 96 -9.68 -0.55 -9.89
N SER A 97 -8.39 -0.89 -9.81
CA SER A 97 -7.88 -2.15 -10.31
C SER A 97 -8.17 -3.29 -9.36
N PHE A 98 -8.21 -4.51 -9.89
CA PHE A 98 -8.26 -5.72 -9.09
C PHE A 98 -7.04 -5.84 -8.16
N GLN A 99 -5.88 -5.37 -8.58
CA GLN A 99 -4.67 -5.33 -7.74
C GLN A 99 -4.87 -4.48 -6.50
N TYR A 100 -5.43 -3.28 -6.63
CA TYR A 100 -5.73 -2.41 -5.50
C TYR A 100 -6.72 -3.06 -4.55
N PHE A 101 -7.82 -3.64 -5.07
CA PHE A 101 -8.77 -4.39 -4.27
C PHE A 101 -8.09 -5.48 -3.45
N VAL A 102 -7.23 -6.28 -4.08
CA VAL A 102 -6.47 -7.35 -3.40
C VAL A 102 -5.60 -6.78 -2.29
N MET A 103 -4.79 -5.75 -2.57
CA MET A 103 -3.89 -5.15 -1.59
C MET A 103 -4.61 -4.53 -0.38
N GLN A 104 -5.80 -3.99 -0.56
CA GLN A 104 -6.59 -3.39 0.53
C GLN A 104 -7.35 -4.41 1.38
N ASN A 105 -7.55 -5.63 0.87
CA ASN A 105 -8.46 -6.57 1.52
C ASN A 105 -7.86 -7.93 1.89
N TYR A 106 -6.63 -8.25 1.47
CA TYR A 106 -6.04 -9.57 1.68
C TYR A 106 -5.95 -9.96 3.17
N GLN A 107 -5.69 -9.01 4.07
CA GLN A 107 -5.64 -9.28 5.51
C GLN A 107 -7.00 -9.58 6.13
N LYS A 108 -8.09 -9.15 5.48
CA LYS A 108 -9.47 -9.42 5.94
C LYS A 108 -9.99 -10.78 5.48
N ALA A 109 -9.35 -11.35 4.46
CA ALA A 109 -9.77 -12.60 3.86
C ALA A 109 -9.11 -13.79 4.56
N LYS A 110 -9.92 -14.70 5.12
CA LYS A 110 -9.44 -15.94 5.75
C LYS A 110 -8.95 -16.95 4.70
N ASP A 111 -9.64 -16.99 3.58
CA ASP A 111 -9.50 -17.95 2.49
C ASP A 111 -9.88 -17.30 1.15
N VAL A 112 -9.70 -18.04 0.07
CA VAL A 112 -9.98 -17.57 -1.29
C VAL A 112 -11.48 -17.33 -1.51
N GLU A 113 -12.34 -18.10 -0.85
CA GLU A 113 -13.79 -17.99 -0.91
C GLU A 113 -14.26 -16.67 -0.30
N THR A 114 -13.82 -16.37 0.90
CA THR A 114 -14.09 -15.09 1.60
C THR A 114 -13.53 -13.91 0.80
N PHE A 115 -12.35 -14.08 0.19
CA PHE A 115 -11.73 -13.03 -0.60
C PHE A 115 -12.54 -12.71 -1.88
N ALA A 116 -13.01 -13.76 -2.57
CA ALA A 116 -13.88 -13.60 -3.73
C ALA A 116 -15.19 -12.87 -3.35
N GLN A 117 -15.82 -13.25 -2.22
CA GLN A 117 -17.03 -12.62 -1.71
C GLN A 117 -16.85 -11.14 -1.39
N LEU A 118 -15.73 -10.75 -0.76
CA LEU A 118 -15.40 -9.34 -0.48
C LEU A 118 -15.36 -8.47 -1.74
N GLY A 119 -14.96 -9.05 -2.88
CA GLY A 119 -14.89 -8.37 -4.16
C GLY A 119 -16.15 -8.52 -5.02
N GLY A 120 -17.19 -9.24 -4.54
CA GLY A 120 -18.39 -9.51 -5.33
C GLY A 120 -18.16 -10.49 -6.49
N TYR A 121 -17.11 -11.30 -6.45
CA TYR A 121 -16.77 -12.26 -7.48
C TYR A 121 -17.25 -13.67 -7.13
N SER A 122 -17.61 -14.46 -8.17
CA SER A 122 -17.66 -15.91 -8.00
C SER A 122 -16.22 -16.47 -7.81
N VAL A 123 -16.07 -17.54 -7.03
CA VAL A 123 -14.74 -18.12 -6.76
C VAL A 123 -13.98 -18.51 -8.06
N PRO A 124 -14.60 -19.13 -9.07
CA PRO A 124 -13.91 -19.42 -10.33
C PRO A 124 -13.43 -18.15 -11.05
N THR A 125 -14.27 -17.10 -11.09
CA THR A 125 -13.92 -15.82 -11.71
C THR A 125 -12.77 -15.14 -10.97
N PHE A 126 -12.83 -15.13 -9.64
CA PHE A 126 -11.79 -14.57 -8.79
C PHE A 126 -10.44 -15.27 -9.02
N ARG A 127 -10.41 -16.59 -8.97
CA ARG A 127 -9.19 -17.40 -9.20
C ARG A 127 -8.56 -17.11 -10.56
N ARG A 128 -9.38 -17.01 -11.61
CA ARG A 128 -8.91 -16.68 -12.96
C ARG A 128 -8.29 -15.29 -13.02
N ILE A 129 -9.04 -14.24 -12.59
CA ILE A 129 -8.55 -12.85 -12.62
C ILE A 129 -7.31 -12.74 -11.75
N PHE A 130 -7.29 -13.40 -10.58
CA PHE A 130 -6.14 -13.36 -9.67
C PHE A 130 -4.88 -13.91 -10.33
N LYS A 131 -4.97 -15.10 -10.95
CA LYS A 131 -3.85 -15.71 -11.66
C LYS A 131 -3.37 -14.85 -12.84
N ASP A 132 -4.30 -14.28 -13.61
CA ASP A 132 -3.99 -13.40 -14.73
C ASP A 132 -3.29 -12.11 -14.27
N THR A 133 -3.64 -11.60 -13.08
CA THR A 133 -3.12 -10.34 -12.54
C THR A 133 -1.78 -10.51 -11.81
N PHE A 134 -1.64 -11.58 -11.00
CA PHE A 134 -0.48 -11.81 -10.13
C PHE A 134 0.46 -12.91 -10.61
N GLY A 135 0.11 -13.64 -11.69
CA GLY A 135 0.92 -14.72 -12.25
C GLY A 135 0.90 -16.02 -11.45
N GLU A 136 0.22 -16.06 -10.29
CA GLU A 136 0.14 -17.22 -9.41
C GLU A 136 -1.26 -17.42 -8.80
N PRO A 137 -1.59 -18.64 -8.32
CA PRO A 137 -2.86 -18.89 -7.65
C PRO A 137 -3.04 -18.06 -6.38
N ALA A 138 -4.27 -17.57 -6.13
CA ALA A 138 -4.61 -16.73 -4.99
C ALA A 138 -4.19 -17.34 -3.65
N TYR A 139 -4.41 -18.65 -3.44
CA TYR A 139 -4.02 -19.33 -2.19
C TYR A 139 -2.50 -19.27 -1.94
N GLN A 140 -1.68 -19.51 -2.98
CA GLN A 140 -0.22 -19.47 -2.85
C GLN A 140 0.26 -18.06 -2.52
N TRP A 141 -0.29 -17.06 -3.19
CA TRP A 141 0.01 -15.66 -2.94
C TRP A 141 -0.37 -15.25 -1.51
N MET A 142 -1.59 -15.60 -1.05
CA MET A 142 -2.04 -15.33 0.32
C MET A 142 -1.14 -15.99 1.36
N LEU A 143 -0.72 -17.23 1.13
CA LEU A 143 0.19 -17.94 2.01
C LEU A 143 1.55 -17.24 2.09
N LYS A 144 2.12 -16.84 0.96
CA LYS A 144 3.38 -16.09 0.92
C LYS A 144 3.27 -14.77 1.69
N ARG A 145 2.17 -14.03 1.50
CA ARG A 145 1.92 -12.77 2.23
C ARG A 145 1.79 -13.02 3.72
N LYS A 146 1.01 -14.00 4.13
CA LYS A 146 0.89 -14.39 5.53
C LYS A 146 2.25 -14.75 6.15
N CYS A 147 3.08 -15.49 5.41
CA CYS A 147 4.45 -15.80 5.86
C CYS A 147 5.30 -14.52 6.01
N GLN A 148 5.27 -13.60 5.06
CA GLN A 148 6.00 -12.33 5.12
C GLN A 148 5.56 -11.49 6.31
N ASP A 149 4.25 -11.34 6.51
CA ASP A 149 3.69 -10.54 7.60
C ASP A 149 4.04 -11.15 8.96
N ILE A 150 3.93 -12.47 9.13
CA ILE A 150 4.35 -13.17 10.35
C ILE A 150 5.85 -12.99 10.60
N HIS A 151 6.67 -13.16 9.58
CA HIS A 151 8.12 -12.99 9.70
C HIS A 151 8.48 -11.56 10.12
N ASN A 152 7.84 -10.56 9.51
CA ASN A 152 8.03 -9.16 9.87
C ASN A 152 7.61 -8.89 11.32
N ASP A 153 6.45 -9.39 11.75
CA ASP A 153 6.00 -9.23 13.13
C ASP A 153 6.94 -9.89 14.14
N LEU A 154 7.48 -11.07 13.81
CA LEU A 154 8.42 -11.76 14.67
C LEU A 154 9.72 -10.96 14.87
N ILE A 155 10.21 -10.28 13.84
CA ILE A 155 11.49 -9.56 13.86
C ILE A 155 11.34 -8.11 14.27
N MET A 156 10.31 -7.40 13.76
CA MET A 156 10.22 -5.94 13.82
C MET A 156 9.33 -5.42 14.94
N THR A 157 8.54 -6.28 15.62
CA THR A 157 7.61 -5.82 16.64
C THR A 157 7.97 -6.36 18.03
N GLU A 158 7.42 -5.71 19.05
CA GLU A 158 7.52 -6.17 20.46
C GLU A 158 6.35 -7.11 20.84
N LEU A 159 5.48 -7.48 19.91
CA LEU A 159 4.38 -8.41 20.16
C LEU A 159 4.92 -9.76 20.65
N SER A 160 4.31 -10.33 21.67
CA SER A 160 4.65 -11.68 22.13
C SER A 160 4.34 -12.72 21.05
N ILE A 161 4.98 -13.87 21.10
CA ILE A 161 4.71 -14.99 20.18
C ILE A 161 3.24 -15.42 20.25
N SER A 162 2.63 -15.33 21.44
CA SER A 162 1.21 -15.63 21.63
C SER A 162 0.31 -14.61 20.93
N GLU A 163 0.61 -13.32 21.05
CA GLU A 163 -0.16 -12.27 20.37
C GLU A 163 -0.07 -12.43 18.85
N ILE A 164 1.12 -12.71 18.30
CA ILE A 164 1.30 -12.97 16.87
C ILE A 164 0.51 -14.23 16.46
N CYS A 165 0.58 -15.30 17.22
CA CYS A 165 -0.18 -16.53 16.98
C CYS A 165 -1.69 -16.23 16.81
N TYR A 166 -2.30 -15.51 17.76
CA TYR A 166 -3.72 -15.19 17.72
C TYR A 166 -4.06 -14.14 16.65
N LYS A 167 -3.20 -13.14 16.44
CA LYS A 167 -3.34 -12.14 15.37
C LYS A 167 -3.54 -12.78 14.00
N TYR A 168 -2.80 -13.85 13.71
CA TYR A 168 -2.89 -14.54 12.42
C TYR A 168 -3.87 -15.72 12.41
N GLY A 169 -4.73 -15.83 13.44
CA GLY A 169 -5.83 -16.78 13.51
C GLY A 169 -5.42 -18.23 13.78
N PHE A 170 -4.29 -18.45 14.43
CA PHE A 170 -3.93 -19.79 14.88
C PHE A 170 -4.60 -20.12 16.21
N GLU A 171 -5.18 -21.31 16.29
CA GLU A 171 -5.91 -21.78 17.48
C GLU A 171 -4.99 -22.10 18.66
N SER A 172 -3.71 -22.43 18.38
CA SER A 172 -2.74 -22.78 19.40
C SER A 172 -1.31 -22.44 19.03
N LEU A 173 -0.46 -22.22 20.02
CA LEU A 173 0.98 -22.03 19.85
C LEU A 173 1.65 -23.23 19.18
N SER A 174 1.11 -24.44 19.38
CA SER A 174 1.61 -25.66 18.74
C SER A 174 1.39 -25.58 17.22
N ASN A 175 0.19 -25.24 16.78
CA ASN A 175 -0.16 -25.09 15.36
C ASN A 175 0.70 -23.98 14.72
N PHE A 176 0.86 -22.87 15.43
CA PHE A 176 1.70 -21.75 14.98
C PHE A 176 3.17 -22.16 14.84
N SER A 177 3.71 -22.89 15.83
CA SER A 177 5.09 -23.38 15.80
C SER A 177 5.31 -24.37 14.65
N HIS A 178 4.32 -25.22 14.41
CA HIS A 178 4.37 -26.16 13.26
C HIS A 178 4.37 -25.38 11.92
N PHE A 179 3.49 -24.40 11.79
CA PHE A 179 3.45 -23.51 10.62
C PHE A 179 4.79 -22.82 10.38
N CYS A 180 5.40 -22.24 11.41
CA CYS A 180 6.69 -21.56 11.28
C CYS A 180 7.81 -22.52 10.86
N ARG A 181 7.87 -23.72 11.43
CA ARG A 181 8.86 -24.73 11.00
C ARG A 181 8.65 -25.13 9.55
N ALA A 182 7.41 -25.32 9.12
CA ALA A 182 7.09 -25.73 7.75
C ALA A 182 7.44 -24.64 6.71
N ASN A 183 7.28 -23.36 7.05
CA ASN A 183 7.44 -22.25 6.09
C ASN A 183 8.76 -21.49 6.25
N PHE A 184 9.37 -21.47 7.44
CA PHE A 184 10.63 -20.75 7.72
C PHE A 184 11.79 -21.71 8.06
N GLY A 185 11.51 -23.01 8.20
CA GLY A 185 12.51 -23.99 8.64
C GLY A 185 12.85 -23.91 10.14
N GLN A 186 12.27 -22.96 10.89
CA GLN A 186 12.65 -22.65 12.27
C GLN A 186 11.41 -22.38 13.15
N SER A 187 11.62 -22.47 14.48
CA SER A 187 10.57 -22.11 15.43
C SER A 187 10.34 -20.60 15.49
N PRO A 188 9.15 -20.12 15.94
CA PRO A 188 8.91 -18.68 16.10
C PRO A 188 9.95 -17.99 17.01
N ARG A 189 10.43 -18.68 18.05
CA ARG A 189 11.48 -18.17 18.96
C ARG A 189 12.82 -18.03 18.24
N SER A 190 13.20 -19.02 17.44
CA SER A 190 14.44 -18.97 16.67
C SER A 190 14.42 -17.89 15.59
N VAL A 191 13.26 -17.66 14.93
CA VAL A 191 13.11 -16.56 13.98
C VAL A 191 13.28 -15.21 14.69
N ARG A 192 12.71 -15.06 15.88
CA ARG A 192 12.82 -13.83 16.68
C ARG A 192 14.26 -13.54 17.13
N SER A 193 15.01 -14.56 17.53
CA SER A 193 16.40 -14.37 18.00
C SER A 193 17.33 -13.81 16.90
N LEU A 194 16.98 -13.91 15.64
CA LEU A 194 17.72 -13.27 14.54
C LEU A 194 17.68 -11.73 14.61
N LYS A 195 16.72 -11.14 15.37
CA LYS A 195 16.67 -9.71 15.67
C LYS A 195 17.90 -9.28 16.50
N ASP A 196 18.27 -10.10 17.49
CA ASP A 196 19.30 -9.77 18.47
C ASP A 196 20.72 -9.88 17.89
N GLU A 197 20.90 -10.60 16.76
CA GLU A 197 22.19 -10.76 16.09
C GLU A 197 22.50 -9.65 15.08
N ASN A 198 21.52 -8.81 14.72
CA ASN A 198 21.67 -7.73 13.73
C ASN A 198 21.58 -6.32 14.35
N THR A 199 21.63 -6.18 15.67
CA THR A 199 21.67 -4.92 16.41
C THR A 199 23.03 -4.70 17.01
#